data_b151801381533e963a24d3b773e1e1f5
#
_entry.id   b151801381533e963a24d3b773e1e1f5
#
_cell.length_a   1.000
_cell.length_b   1.000
_cell.length_c   1.000
_cell.angle_alpha   90.00
_cell.angle_beta   90.00
_cell.angle_gamma   90.00
#
_symmetry.space_group_name_H-M   'P 1'
#
loop_
_entity.id
_entity.type
_entity.pdbx_description
1 polymer ?
#
loop_
_entity_poly.entity_id
_entity_poly.type
_entity_poly.pdbx_seq_one_letter_code
_entity_poly.pdbx_strand_id
1 'polypeptide(L)'
;ILCNTKIGDESIIKDFCSIENSSIAKNAEVGPFARLRDGAVLSNKAKIGNFVEIKKSTIGAGSKANHHAYLGDATIGKKANIGAGTITCNYDGKEKHETKIGDESFIGTNSSLVAPLKIGKKSYIAAGSVITSDVPSDSLAFGRSRQKVKKNRKKK
;
A
#
# COMPACT_ATOMS: atom_id res chain seq x y z
N ILE A 1 -6.31 7.74 18.85
CA ILE A 1 -7.72 8.19 18.74
C ILE A 1 -8.49 7.13 17.97
N LEU A 2 -9.61 6.69 18.52
CA LEU A 2 -10.54 5.75 17.88
C LEU A 2 -11.91 6.41 17.80
N CYS A 3 -12.50 6.49 16.62
CA CYS A 3 -13.82 7.08 16.41
C CYS A 3 -14.61 6.29 15.37
N ASN A 4 -15.85 5.91 15.67
CA ASN A 4 -16.75 5.19 14.76
C ASN A 4 -16.07 4.01 14.05
N THR A 5 -15.38 3.16 14.82
CA THR A 5 -14.52 2.08 14.32
C THR A 5 -14.95 0.73 14.89
N LYS A 6 -14.98 -0.29 14.04
CA LYS A 6 -15.21 -1.68 14.44
C LYS A 6 -13.88 -2.41 14.47
N ILE A 7 -13.56 -3.09 15.57
CA ILE A 7 -12.32 -3.85 15.75
C ILE A 7 -12.68 -5.28 16.11
N GLY A 8 -12.22 -6.23 15.30
CA GLY A 8 -12.42 -7.67 15.51
C GLY A 8 -11.51 -8.24 16.56
N ASP A 9 -11.84 -9.43 17.01
CA ASP A 9 -11.15 -10.14 18.10
C ASP A 9 -9.66 -10.37 17.81
N GLU A 10 -8.86 -10.39 18.87
CA GLU A 10 -7.42 -10.65 18.84
C GLU A 10 -6.62 -9.65 17.93
N SER A 11 -7.21 -8.51 17.62
CA SER A 11 -6.49 -7.47 16.88
C SER A 11 -5.68 -6.60 17.83
N ILE A 12 -4.50 -6.17 17.36
CA ILE A 12 -3.56 -5.36 18.12
C ILE A 12 -3.52 -3.96 17.52
N ILE A 13 -3.93 -2.96 18.30
CA ILE A 13 -3.77 -1.54 17.94
C ILE A 13 -2.65 -0.98 18.81
N LYS A 14 -1.54 -0.61 18.18
CA LYS A 14 -0.37 -0.03 18.87
C LYS A 14 -0.56 1.47 19.12
N ASP A 15 0.36 2.06 19.85
CA ASP A 15 0.30 3.45 20.30
C ASP A 15 0.25 4.46 19.14
N PHE A 16 -0.32 5.63 19.44
CA PHE A 16 -0.34 6.81 18.56
C PHE A 16 -1.07 6.60 17.21
N CYS A 17 -1.97 5.64 17.11
CA CYS A 17 -2.80 5.48 15.93
C CYS A 17 -3.99 6.43 15.93
N SER A 18 -4.38 6.93 14.75
CA SER A 18 -5.64 7.64 14.51
C SER A 18 -6.50 6.80 13.58
N ILE A 19 -7.64 6.33 14.08
CA ILE A 19 -8.52 5.41 13.35
C ILE A 19 -9.95 5.94 13.41
N GLU A 20 -10.50 6.26 12.25
CA GLU A 20 -11.82 6.89 12.12
C GLU A 20 -12.63 6.18 11.03
N ASN A 21 -13.94 5.98 11.27
CA ASN A 21 -14.88 5.43 10.28
C ASN A 21 -14.32 4.19 9.55
N SER A 22 -13.73 3.27 10.30
CA SER A 22 -12.96 2.15 9.75
C SER A 22 -13.43 0.81 10.31
N SER A 23 -13.12 -0.27 9.58
CA SER A 23 -13.43 -1.63 10.01
C SER A 23 -12.17 -2.49 9.99
N ILE A 24 -11.84 -3.09 11.11
CA ILE A 24 -10.67 -3.95 11.30
C ILE A 24 -11.17 -5.34 11.67
N ALA A 25 -10.89 -6.32 10.83
CA ALA A 25 -11.25 -7.71 11.09
C ALA A 25 -10.30 -8.35 12.10
N LYS A 26 -10.56 -9.60 12.49
CA LYS A 26 -9.83 -10.31 13.55
C LYS A 26 -8.35 -10.56 13.22
N ASN A 27 -7.53 -10.63 14.27
CA ASN A 27 -6.09 -10.92 14.20
C ASN A 27 -5.30 -9.89 13.35
N ALA A 28 -5.82 -8.69 13.16
CA ALA A 28 -5.11 -7.63 12.45
C ALA A 28 -4.15 -6.89 13.39
N GLU A 29 -3.12 -6.29 12.82
CA GLU A 29 -2.13 -5.50 13.56
C GLU A 29 -2.02 -4.10 12.94
N VAL A 30 -2.16 -3.03 13.76
CA VAL A 30 -2.15 -1.64 13.29
C VAL A 30 -1.21 -0.80 14.15
N GLY A 31 -0.32 -0.08 13.51
CA GLY A 31 0.56 0.86 14.16
C GLY A 31 1.98 0.37 14.47
N PRO A 32 2.74 1.15 15.25
CA PRO A 32 2.34 2.45 15.81
C PRO A 32 2.25 3.57 14.75
N PHE A 33 1.70 4.73 15.11
CA PHE A 33 1.60 5.92 14.25
C PHE A 33 0.90 5.66 12.90
N ALA A 34 -0.06 4.76 12.84
CA ALA A 34 -0.86 4.52 11.64
C ALA A 34 -2.11 5.40 11.60
N ARG A 35 -2.57 5.75 10.40
CA ARG A 35 -3.82 6.46 10.19
C ARG A 35 -4.76 5.68 9.28
N LEU A 36 -5.95 5.38 9.78
CA LEU A 36 -7.02 4.75 9.01
C LEU A 36 -8.24 5.67 9.00
N ARG A 37 -8.81 5.93 7.83
CA ARG A 37 -9.94 6.86 7.71
C ARG A 37 -10.85 6.63 6.49
N ASP A 38 -11.99 7.31 6.51
CA ASP A 38 -12.92 7.42 5.39
C ASP A 38 -13.36 6.06 4.82
N GLY A 39 -13.64 5.08 5.67
CA GLY A 39 -14.08 3.76 5.23
C GLY A 39 -12.93 2.80 4.92
N ALA A 40 -11.79 2.92 5.61
CA ALA A 40 -10.73 1.92 5.53
C ALA A 40 -11.20 0.57 6.08
N VAL A 41 -10.93 -0.51 5.34
CA VAL A 41 -11.30 -1.88 5.70
C VAL A 41 -10.06 -2.76 5.74
N LEU A 42 -9.76 -3.32 6.90
CA LEU A 42 -8.68 -4.30 7.06
C LEU A 42 -9.29 -5.69 7.24
N SER A 43 -8.95 -6.61 6.35
CA SER A 43 -9.34 -8.02 6.46
C SER A 43 -8.51 -8.78 7.51
N ASN A 44 -8.89 -10.01 7.79
CA ASN A 44 -8.23 -10.85 8.79
C ASN A 44 -6.70 -10.91 8.59
N LYS A 45 -5.96 -10.79 9.69
CA LYS A 45 -4.48 -10.88 9.69
C LYS A 45 -3.78 -9.84 8.83
N ALA A 46 -4.44 -8.76 8.44
CA ALA A 46 -3.79 -7.64 7.76
C ALA A 46 -2.85 -6.92 8.72
N LYS A 47 -1.71 -6.44 8.21
CA LYS A 47 -0.70 -5.71 9.00
C LYS A 47 -0.44 -4.34 8.41
N ILE A 48 -0.70 -3.31 9.20
CA ILE A 48 -0.45 -1.91 8.87
C ILE A 48 0.53 -1.37 9.90
N GLY A 49 1.70 -0.99 9.44
CA GLY A 49 2.79 -0.53 10.32
C GLY A 49 2.86 0.99 10.46
N ASN A 50 4.04 1.46 10.86
CA ASN A 50 4.25 2.83 11.23
C ASN A 50 4.24 3.81 10.03
N PHE A 51 3.62 4.96 10.24
CA PHE A 51 3.50 6.03 9.25
C PHE A 51 2.83 5.57 7.96
N VAL A 52 1.87 4.64 8.07
CA VAL A 52 1.03 4.20 6.95
C VAL A 52 -0.33 4.85 7.08
N GLU A 53 -0.78 5.48 6.01
CA GLU A 53 -2.14 6.00 5.91
C GLU A 53 -2.97 5.14 4.95
N ILE A 54 -4.13 4.70 5.44
CA ILE A 54 -5.15 3.98 4.66
C ILE A 54 -6.39 4.86 4.58
N LYS A 55 -6.80 5.21 3.37
CA LYS A 55 -7.97 6.05 3.14
C LYS A 55 -8.91 5.42 2.13
N LYS A 56 -10.17 5.16 2.51
CA LYS A 56 -11.19 4.65 1.59
C LYS A 56 -10.66 3.45 0.77
N SER A 57 -10.04 2.49 1.47
CA SER A 57 -9.32 1.38 0.83
C SER A 57 -9.55 0.08 1.58
N THR A 58 -9.49 -1.02 0.85
CA THR A 58 -9.60 -2.37 1.40
C THR A 58 -8.26 -3.08 1.34
N ILE A 59 -7.81 -3.59 2.49
CA ILE A 59 -6.60 -4.40 2.62
C ILE A 59 -6.99 -5.85 2.82
N GLY A 60 -6.65 -6.70 1.88
CA GLY A 60 -6.98 -8.13 1.87
C GLY A 60 -6.29 -8.93 2.97
N ALA A 61 -6.84 -10.12 3.23
CA ALA A 61 -6.39 -10.96 4.31
C ALA A 61 -4.90 -11.32 4.22
N GLY A 62 -4.17 -11.14 5.32
CA GLY A 62 -2.73 -11.43 5.42
C GLY A 62 -1.82 -10.48 4.64
N SER A 63 -2.36 -9.42 4.05
CA SER A 63 -1.57 -8.41 3.35
C SER A 63 -0.87 -7.48 4.32
N LYS A 64 0.26 -6.91 3.88
CA LYS A 64 1.14 -6.12 4.73
C LYS A 64 1.52 -4.80 4.05
N ALA A 65 1.42 -3.71 4.81
CA ALA A 65 1.99 -2.40 4.50
C ALA A 65 2.64 -1.87 5.78
N ASN A 66 3.92 -2.15 5.97
CA ASN A 66 4.55 -2.01 7.28
C ASN A 66 5.17 -0.63 7.52
N HIS A 67 5.47 0.16 6.49
CA HIS A 67 6.25 1.38 6.64
C HIS A 67 5.89 2.45 5.61
N HIS A 68 5.68 3.69 6.07
CA HIS A 68 5.67 4.91 5.24
C HIS A 68 4.93 4.78 3.92
N ALA A 69 3.69 4.38 3.91
CA ALA A 69 2.91 4.22 2.68
C ALA A 69 1.62 5.05 2.73
N TYR A 70 1.20 5.56 1.58
CA TYR A 70 -0.13 6.11 1.40
C TYR A 70 -0.94 5.21 0.45
N LEU A 71 -2.02 4.65 0.96
CA LEU A 71 -2.92 3.79 0.22
C LEU A 71 -4.32 4.39 0.24
N GLY A 72 -4.60 5.21 -0.75
CA GLY A 72 -5.89 5.89 -0.93
C GLY A 72 -6.65 5.36 -2.14
N ASP A 73 -7.97 5.21 -2.01
CA ASP A 73 -8.88 4.72 -3.05
C ASP A 73 -8.33 3.44 -3.70
N ALA A 74 -7.95 2.45 -2.88
CA ALA A 74 -7.29 1.24 -3.33
C ALA A 74 -7.97 -0.04 -2.84
N THR A 75 -7.96 -1.07 -3.70
CA THR A 75 -8.36 -2.43 -3.34
C THR A 75 -7.14 -3.34 -3.44
N ILE A 76 -6.67 -3.84 -2.31
CA ILE A 76 -5.50 -4.72 -2.22
C ILE A 76 -5.95 -6.14 -1.90
N GLY A 77 -5.54 -7.09 -2.70
CA GLY A 77 -5.86 -8.50 -2.57
C GLY A 77 -5.25 -9.16 -1.34
N LYS A 78 -5.36 -10.48 -1.25
CA LYS A 78 -4.85 -11.27 -0.12
C LYS A 78 -3.35 -11.48 -0.22
N LYS A 79 -2.66 -11.54 0.93
CA LYS A 79 -1.22 -11.84 1.02
C LYS A 79 -0.32 -10.95 0.15
N ALA A 80 -0.78 -9.78 -0.24
CA ALA A 80 0.04 -8.81 -0.94
C ALA A 80 1.03 -8.14 0.02
N ASN A 81 2.20 -7.80 -0.50
CA ASN A 81 3.21 -7.05 0.24
C ASN A 81 3.41 -5.66 -0.38
N ILE A 82 3.14 -4.64 0.40
CA ILE A 82 3.34 -3.24 0.00
C ILE A 82 4.65 -2.73 0.60
N GLY A 83 5.61 -2.42 -0.26
CA GLY A 83 6.91 -1.89 0.14
C GLY A 83 6.84 -0.50 0.73
N ALA A 84 7.82 -0.17 1.57
CA ALA A 84 7.94 1.15 2.19
C ALA A 84 7.97 2.26 1.13
N GLY A 85 7.33 3.40 1.42
CA GLY A 85 7.29 4.54 0.50
C GLY A 85 6.38 4.34 -0.72
N THR A 86 5.55 3.31 -0.74
CA THR A 86 4.57 3.12 -1.82
C THR A 86 3.45 4.15 -1.70
N ILE A 87 3.13 4.78 -2.81
CA ILE A 87 2.05 5.77 -2.92
C ILE A 87 1.08 5.34 -4.03
N THR A 88 -0.20 5.26 -3.71
CA THR A 88 -1.25 5.27 -4.72
C THR A 88 -1.52 6.71 -5.12
N CYS A 89 -1.14 7.10 -6.34
CA CYS A 89 -1.39 8.43 -6.87
C CYS A 89 -2.83 8.50 -7.38
N ASN A 90 -3.76 8.62 -6.44
CA ASN A 90 -5.20 8.45 -6.67
C ASN A 90 -5.93 9.72 -7.14
N TYR A 91 -5.26 10.87 -7.21
CA TYR A 91 -5.87 12.14 -7.56
C TYR A 91 -5.13 12.78 -8.75
N ASP A 92 -5.86 13.13 -9.79
CA ASP A 92 -5.34 13.71 -11.04
C ASP A 92 -5.41 15.24 -11.11
N GLY A 93 -5.85 15.86 -10.02
CA GLY A 93 -6.09 17.32 -9.94
C GLY A 93 -7.57 17.69 -10.08
N LYS A 94 -8.43 16.76 -10.48
CA LYS A 94 -9.89 16.93 -10.62
C LYS A 94 -10.67 15.83 -9.94
N GLU A 95 -10.34 14.57 -10.24
CA GLU A 95 -11.06 13.39 -9.79
C GLU A 95 -10.13 12.40 -9.09
N LYS A 96 -10.75 11.47 -8.36
CA LYS A 96 -10.05 10.37 -7.71
C LYS A 96 -10.29 9.07 -8.46
N HIS A 97 -9.24 8.32 -8.64
CA HIS A 97 -9.22 7.06 -9.37
C HIS A 97 -8.76 5.91 -8.48
N GLU A 98 -9.21 4.70 -8.80
CA GLU A 98 -8.92 3.51 -8.02
C GLU A 98 -7.65 2.79 -8.50
N THR A 99 -6.88 2.27 -7.52
CA THR A 99 -5.81 1.31 -7.76
C THR A 99 -6.24 -0.07 -7.27
N LYS A 100 -6.13 -1.10 -8.15
CA LYS A 100 -6.40 -2.50 -7.79
C LYS A 100 -5.11 -3.30 -7.81
N ILE A 101 -4.78 -3.96 -6.68
CA ILE A 101 -3.61 -4.83 -6.55
C ILE A 101 -4.10 -6.25 -6.28
N GLY A 102 -3.72 -7.19 -7.13
CA GLY A 102 -4.13 -8.58 -7.03
C GLY A 102 -3.48 -9.33 -5.86
N ASP A 103 -4.01 -10.52 -5.60
CA ASP A 103 -3.51 -11.40 -4.53
C ASP A 103 -2.03 -11.75 -4.72
N GLU A 104 -1.31 -11.92 -3.62
CA GLU A 104 0.09 -12.37 -3.57
C GLU A 104 1.07 -11.46 -4.36
N SER A 105 0.66 -10.25 -4.71
CA SER A 105 1.54 -9.32 -5.42
C SER A 105 2.56 -8.69 -4.48
N PHE A 106 3.71 -8.36 -5.02
CA PHE A 106 4.79 -7.67 -4.32
C PHE A 106 5.03 -6.28 -4.94
N ILE A 107 4.80 -5.24 -4.17
CA ILE A 107 5.09 -3.87 -4.57
C ILE A 107 6.41 -3.46 -3.94
N GLY A 108 7.40 -3.18 -4.77
CA GLY A 108 8.73 -2.77 -4.32
C GLY A 108 8.72 -1.39 -3.65
N THR A 109 9.69 -1.16 -2.79
CA THR A 109 9.89 0.08 -2.04
C THR A 109 9.92 1.32 -2.96
N ASN A 110 9.36 2.44 -2.50
CA ASN A 110 9.31 3.72 -3.22
C ASN A 110 8.66 3.62 -4.60
N SER A 111 7.62 2.83 -4.74
CA SER A 111 6.83 2.76 -5.97
C SER A 111 5.69 3.77 -5.96
N SER A 112 5.53 4.48 -7.08
CA SER A 112 4.38 5.35 -7.34
C SER A 112 3.43 4.64 -8.29
N LEU A 113 2.19 4.41 -7.84
CA LEU A 113 1.16 3.72 -8.59
C LEU A 113 0.14 4.74 -9.09
N VAL A 114 0.21 5.11 -10.37
CA VAL A 114 -0.63 6.18 -10.94
C VAL A 114 -1.98 5.59 -11.36
N ALA A 115 -3.01 5.97 -10.60
CA ALA A 115 -4.37 5.52 -10.85
C ALA A 115 -5.03 6.27 -12.05
N PRO A 116 -5.99 5.64 -12.78
CA PRO A 116 -6.52 4.30 -12.54
C PRO A 116 -5.52 3.21 -12.94
N LEU A 117 -5.38 2.15 -12.11
CA LEU A 117 -4.34 1.13 -12.32
C LEU A 117 -4.80 -0.24 -11.80
N LYS A 118 -4.52 -1.29 -12.57
CA LYS A 118 -4.69 -2.68 -12.15
C LYS A 118 -3.36 -3.41 -12.18
N ILE A 119 -2.97 -3.98 -11.05
CA ILE A 119 -1.83 -4.89 -10.92
C ILE A 119 -2.39 -6.29 -10.70
N GLY A 120 -2.08 -7.20 -11.61
CA GLY A 120 -2.54 -8.58 -11.57
C GLY A 120 -1.96 -9.34 -10.37
N LYS A 121 -2.55 -10.49 -10.05
CA LYS A 121 -2.09 -11.34 -8.94
C LYS A 121 -0.69 -11.91 -9.21
N LYS A 122 0.07 -12.14 -8.10
CA LYS A 122 1.44 -12.65 -8.14
C LYS A 122 2.41 -11.82 -8.98
N SER A 123 2.08 -10.55 -9.24
CA SER A 123 2.95 -9.64 -9.96
C SER A 123 3.97 -9.01 -9.04
N TYR A 124 5.10 -8.69 -9.58
CA TYR A 124 6.21 -8.05 -8.89
C TYR A 124 6.49 -6.66 -9.48
N ILE A 125 6.37 -5.61 -8.68
CA ILE A 125 6.78 -4.26 -9.07
C ILE A 125 8.17 -4.01 -8.49
N ALA A 126 9.13 -3.70 -9.35
CA ALA A 126 10.49 -3.41 -8.91
C ALA A 126 10.56 -2.09 -8.13
N ALA A 127 11.40 -2.04 -7.10
CA ALA A 127 11.57 -0.86 -6.27
C ALA A 127 11.91 0.41 -7.08
N GLY A 128 11.39 1.56 -6.64
CA GLY A 128 11.63 2.86 -7.29
C GLY A 128 10.92 3.03 -8.63
N SER A 129 9.86 2.26 -8.88
CA SER A 129 9.11 2.31 -10.14
C SER A 129 7.97 3.32 -10.09
N VAL A 130 7.73 3.99 -11.20
CA VAL A 130 6.49 4.73 -11.49
C VAL A 130 5.68 3.89 -12.48
N ILE A 131 4.56 3.34 -12.04
CA ILE A 131 3.70 2.46 -12.84
C ILE A 131 2.48 3.26 -13.30
N THR A 132 2.31 3.37 -14.60
CA THR A 132 1.27 4.20 -15.25
C THR A 132 0.33 3.40 -16.15
N SER A 133 0.53 2.08 -16.26
CA SER A 133 -0.32 1.20 -17.06
C SER A 133 -0.49 -0.15 -16.37
N ASP A 134 -1.57 -0.84 -16.69
CA ASP A 134 -1.93 -2.11 -16.08
C ASP A 134 -0.81 -3.16 -16.21
N VAL A 135 -0.62 -3.94 -15.15
CA VAL A 135 0.38 -5.01 -15.09
C VAL A 135 -0.36 -6.35 -15.06
N PRO A 136 -0.11 -7.24 -16.04
CA PRO A 136 -0.72 -8.57 -16.06
C PRO A 136 -0.31 -9.41 -14.83
N SER A 137 -1.08 -10.46 -14.54
CA SER A 137 -0.72 -11.43 -13.51
C SER A 137 0.61 -12.12 -13.82
N ASP A 138 1.29 -12.58 -12.75
CA ASP A 138 2.54 -13.34 -12.83
C ASP A 138 3.67 -12.61 -13.60
N SER A 139 3.70 -11.28 -13.53
CA SER A 139 4.61 -10.42 -14.30
C SER A 139 5.55 -9.64 -13.41
N LEU A 140 6.74 -9.32 -13.93
CA LEU A 140 7.67 -8.35 -13.37
C LEU A 140 7.53 -7.03 -14.15
N ALA A 141 7.21 -5.94 -13.45
CA ALA A 141 7.18 -4.60 -14.03
C ALA A 141 8.18 -3.66 -13.36
N PHE A 142 8.79 -2.81 -14.15
CA PHE A 142 9.66 -1.76 -13.68
C PHE A 142 9.51 -0.48 -14.53
N GLY A 143 9.20 0.62 -13.87
CA GLY A 143 9.04 1.94 -14.48
C GLY A 143 10.12 2.91 -14.01
N ARG A 144 11.39 2.58 -14.25
CA ARG A 144 12.54 3.39 -13.86
C ARG A 144 13.71 3.21 -14.82
N SER A 145 14.61 4.19 -14.88
CA SER A 145 15.81 4.10 -15.69
C SER A 145 16.74 2.97 -15.20
N ARG A 146 17.45 2.34 -16.14
CA ARG A 146 18.52 1.40 -15.79
C ARG A 146 19.68 2.15 -15.14
N GLN A 147 20.26 1.57 -14.11
CA GLN A 147 21.44 2.11 -13.45
C GLN A 147 22.61 2.20 -14.45
N LYS A 148 23.25 3.37 -14.49
CA LYS A 148 24.50 3.59 -15.23
C LYS A 148 25.62 3.90 -14.25
N VAL A 149 26.72 3.17 -14.34
CA VAL A 149 27.92 3.39 -13.52
C VAL A 149 29.03 3.98 -14.40
N LYS A 150 29.55 5.14 -14.01
CA LYS A 150 30.75 5.73 -14.63
C LYS A 150 31.94 5.53 -13.68
N LYS A 151 32.93 4.78 -14.12
CA LYS A 151 34.24 4.65 -13.42
C LYS A 151 35.03 5.94 -13.56
N ASN A 152 36.01 6.15 -12.67
CA ASN A 152 36.95 7.27 -12.72
C ASN A 152 36.32 8.67 -12.65
N ARG A 153 35.39 8.87 -11.71
CA ARG A 153 34.96 10.23 -11.36
C ARG A 153 36.16 11.01 -10.82
N LYS A 154 36.73 11.93 -11.62
CA LYS A 154 37.75 12.88 -11.14
C LYS A 154 37.15 13.68 -9.99
N LYS A 155 37.81 13.69 -8.81
CA LYS A 155 37.54 14.66 -7.77
C LYS A 155 37.90 16.03 -8.35
N LYS A 156 36.97 16.99 -8.41
CA LYS A 156 37.30 18.40 -8.56
C LYS A 156 37.88 18.91 -7.28
#